data_10495b4cd8c0b3f1374e04c829794527
#
_entry.id   10495b4cd8c0b3f1374e04c829794527
#
_cell.length_a   1.000
_cell.length_b   1.000
_cell.length_c   1.000
_cell.angle_alpha   90.00
_cell.angle_beta   90.00
_cell.angle_gamma   90.00
#
_symmetry.space_group_name_H-M   'P 1'
#
loop_
_entity.id
_entity.type
_entity.pdbx_description
1 polymer ?
#
loop_
_entity_poly.entity_id
_entity_poly.type
_entity_poly.pdbx_seq_one_letter_code
_entity_poly.pdbx_strand_id
1 'polypeptide(L)'
;LNHPSQFSTFTVGETENITSLLEFGCGNGRDALFFTHHFKKVYAFDGSNEIINKNKKQYSKINNLKFLKFNLNDKFDNHQILLNKKKAIYARFFLHALTNNEIKSFISLCANLLKKNERLYIEYRTEKDKKRHKETQKHYRNYINPNSINKLLKKFNLKNLYFIKGLGFAKYKDDDAFVARHIIEKNDI
;
A
#
# COMPACT_ATOMS: atom_id res chain seq x y z
N LEU A 1 7.23 -14.66 -10.26
CA LEU A 1 7.22 -15.17 -8.89
C LEU A 1 5.84 -14.94 -8.30
N ASN A 2 5.16 -16.04 -7.92
CA ASN A 2 3.80 -16.00 -7.35
C ASN A 2 3.81 -15.96 -5.81
N HIS A 3 4.98 -15.73 -5.19
CA HIS A 3 5.07 -15.66 -3.73
C HIS A 3 4.69 -14.26 -3.23
N PRO A 4 3.94 -14.16 -2.13
CA PRO A 4 3.61 -12.88 -1.51
C PRO A 4 4.89 -12.13 -1.10
N SER A 5 4.79 -10.83 -0.96
CA SER A 5 5.89 -10.05 -0.40
C SER A 5 6.03 -10.31 1.11
N GLN A 6 7.23 -10.12 1.65
CA GLN A 6 7.43 -10.18 3.11
C GLN A 6 6.52 -9.16 3.83
N PHE A 7 6.24 -8.02 3.20
CA PHE A 7 5.38 -7.00 3.80
C PHE A 7 3.91 -7.38 3.82
N SER A 8 3.40 -8.09 2.79
CA SER A 8 2.03 -8.59 2.81
C SER A 8 1.83 -9.66 3.89
N THR A 9 2.80 -10.57 4.06
CA THR A 9 2.77 -11.58 5.14
C THR A 9 2.81 -10.90 6.52
N PHE A 10 3.70 -9.92 6.71
CA PHE A 10 3.76 -9.11 7.92
C PHE A 10 2.43 -8.41 8.20
N THR A 11 1.81 -7.80 7.17
CA THR A 11 0.52 -7.11 7.30
C THR A 11 -0.59 -8.04 7.79
N VAL A 12 -0.67 -9.26 7.25
CA VAL A 12 -1.67 -10.24 7.71
C VAL A 12 -1.48 -10.59 9.18
N GLY A 13 -0.22 -10.79 9.63
CA GLY A 13 0.08 -11.07 11.04
C GLY A 13 -0.28 -9.94 11.99
N GLU A 14 -0.34 -8.70 11.50
CA GLU A 14 -0.67 -7.49 12.28
C GLU A 14 -2.14 -7.07 12.17
N THR A 15 -2.97 -7.80 11.39
CA THR A 15 -4.39 -7.47 11.22
C THR A 15 -5.27 -8.37 12.08
N GLU A 16 -6.13 -7.75 12.89
CA GLU A 16 -7.15 -8.45 13.69
C GLU A 16 -8.54 -7.93 13.33
N ASN A 17 -9.50 -8.86 13.18
CA ASN A 17 -10.91 -8.54 12.94
C ASN A 17 -11.15 -7.62 11.72
N ILE A 18 -10.27 -7.65 10.74
CA ILE A 18 -10.38 -6.90 9.48
C ILE A 18 -11.13 -7.75 8.46
N THR A 19 -12.12 -7.15 7.81
CA THR A 19 -12.97 -7.86 6.83
C THR A 19 -12.53 -7.59 5.40
N SER A 20 -12.05 -6.37 5.13
CA SER A 20 -11.71 -5.92 3.78
C SER A 20 -10.33 -5.30 3.74
N LEU A 21 -9.65 -5.45 2.61
CA LEU A 21 -8.35 -4.82 2.37
C LEU A 21 -8.40 -3.98 1.09
N LEU A 22 -7.85 -2.76 1.17
CA LEU A 22 -7.66 -1.85 0.06
C LEU A 22 -6.16 -1.76 -0.24
N GLU A 23 -5.72 -2.31 -1.37
CA GLU A 23 -4.33 -2.26 -1.83
C GLU A 23 -4.15 -1.16 -2.88
N PHE A 24 -3.29 -0.17 -2.60
CA PHE A 24 -2.93 0.88 -3.56
C PHE A 24 -1.57 0.60 -4.20
N GLY A 25 -1.53 0.69 -5.55
CA GLY A 25 -0.36 0.33 -6.34
C GLY A 25 -0.18 -1.18 -6.46
N CYS A 26 -1.24 -1.90 -6.81
CA CYS A 26 -1.25 -3.36 -6.80
C CYS A 26 -0.33 -4.01 -7.86
N GLY A 27 0.10 -3.27 -8.88
CA GLY A 27 0.95 -3.79 -9.94
C GLY A 27 0.37 -5.08 -10.54
N ASN A 28 1.15 -6.16 -10.57
CA ASN A 28 0.72 -7.46 -11.11
C ASN A 28 -0.28 -8.24 -10.25
N GLY A 29 -0.76 -7.66 -9.15
CA GLY A 29 -1.79 -8.26 -8.30
C GLY A 29 -1.31 -9.40 -7.40
N ARG A 30 0.01 -9.58 -7.25
CA ARG A 30 0.60 -10.68 -6.47
C ARG A 30 0.19 -10.64 -4.99
N ASP A 31 0.33 -9.49 -4.35
CA ASP A 31 -0.04 -9.32 -2.94
C ASP A 31 -1.57 -9.30 -2.79
N ALA A 32 -2.31 -8.70 -3.75
CA ALA A 32 -3.77 -8.76 -3.83
C ALA A 32 -4.30 -10.20 -3.83
N LEU A 33 -3.72 -11.07 -4.66
CA LEU A 33 -4.08 -12.49 -4.69
C LEU A 33 -3.84 -13.17 -3.33
N PHE A 34 -2.69 -12.93 -2.70
CA PHE A 34 -2.39 -13.48 -1.39
C PHE A 34 -3.42 -13.04 -0.34
N PHE A 35 -3.80 -11.78 -0.34
CA PHE A 35 -4.79 -11.23 0.59
C PHE A 35 -6.18 -11.86 0.45
N THR A 36 -6.54 -12.43 -0.71
CA THR A 36 -7.84 -13.10 -0.86
C THR A 36 -8.02 -14.33 0.04
N HIS A 37 -6.93 -14.92 0.51
CA HIS A 37 -6.96 -16.04 1.46
C HIS A 37 -7.20 -15.59 2.92
N HIS A 38 -7.04 -14.29 3.21
CA HIS A 38 -7.09 -13.75 4.57
C HIS A 38 -8.25 -12.76 4.78
N PHE A 39 -8.75 -12.13 3.72
CA PHE A 39 -9.81 -11.12 3.80
C PHE A 39 -11.03 -11.53 2.98
N LYS A 40 -12.23 -11.21 3.50
CA LYS A 40 -13.49 -11.51 2.78
C LYS A 40 -13.64 -10.72 1.49
N LYS A 41 -13.01 -9.54 1.39
CA LYS A 41 -12.98 -8.71 0.18
C LYS A 41 -11.63 -8.01 0.04
N VAL A 42 -11.09 -8.03 -1.16
CA VAL A 42 -9.87 -7.33 -1.54
C VAL A 42 -10.17 -6.41 -2.72
N TYR A 43 -9.82 -5.14 -2.56
CA TYR A 43 -9.92 -4.11 -3.60
C TYR A 43 -8.52 -3.65 -3.95
N ALA A 44 -8.09 -3.92 -5.17
CA ALA A 44 -6.74 -3.65 -5.64
C ALA A 44 -6.75 -2.52 -6.68
N PHE A 45 -6.04 -1.44 -6.39
CA PHE A 45 -6.03 -0.21 -7.18
C PHE A 45 -4.68 -0.03 -7.87
N ASP A 46 -4.71 0.41 -9.13
CA ASP A 46 -3.54 0.86 -9.88
C ASP A 46 -3.93 1.96 -10.87
N GLY A 47 -2.99 2.84 -11.19
CA GLY A 47 -3.19 3.92 -12.16
C GLY A 47 -3.16 3.46 -13.62
N SER A 48 -2.60 2.29 -13.92
CA SER A 48 -2.44 1.76 -15.28
C SER A 48 -3.67 0.96 -15.72
N ASN A 49 -4.34 1.41 -16.78
CA ASN A 49 -5.42 0.65 -17.41
C ASN A 49 -4.96 -0.73 -17.88
N GLU A 50 -3.77 -0.79 -18.46
CA GLU A 50 -3.19 -2.04 -18.99
C GLU A 50 -3.03 -3.07 -17.88
N ILE A 51 -2.43 -2.68 -16.75
CA ILE A 51 -2.24 -3.53 -15.57
C ILE A 51 -3.58 -4.00 -15.03
N ILE A 52 -4.54 -3.09 -14.85
CA ILE A 52 -5.87 -3.43 -14.34
C ILE A 52 -6.60 -4.42 -15.25
N ASN A 53 -6.58 -4.20 -16.56
CA ASN A 53 -7.24 -5.10 -17.53
C ASN A 53 -6.57 -6.49 -17.57
N LYS A 54 -5.23 -6.54 -17.54
CA LYS A 54 -4.47 -7.78 -17.43
C LYS A 54 -4.83 -8.56 -16.18
N ASN A 55 -4.85 -7.89 -15.03
CA ASN A 55 -5.18 -8.51 -13.75
C ASN A 55 -6.63 -9.00 -13.70
N LYS A 56 -7.60 -8.21 -14.21
CA LYS A 56 -9.00 -8.65 -14.32
C LYS A 56 -9.14 -9.95 -15.13
N LYS A 57 -8.41 -10.06 -16.23
CA LYS A 57 -8.39 -11.29 -17.06
C LYS A 57 -7.72 -12.45 -16.32
N GLN A 58 -6.54 -12.21 -15.76
CA GLN A 58 -5.72 -13.23 -15.08
C GLN A 58 -6.42 -13.82 -13.84
N TYR A 59 -7.08 -12.99 -13.07
CA TYR A 59 -7.70 -13.36 -11.78
C TYR A 59 -9.23 -13.40 -11.85
N SER A 60 -9.81 -13.58 -13.03
CA SER A 60 -11.26 -13.55 -13.28
C SER A 60 -12.07 -14.54 -12.45
N LYS A 61 -11.46 -15.64 -12.00
CA LYS A 61 -12.09 -16.68 -11.19
C LYS A 61 -12.08 -16.40 -9.69
N ILE A 62 -11.47 -15.32 -9.25
CA ILE A 62 -11.34 -14.97 -7.81
C ILE A 62 -12.48 -14.04 -7.40
N ASN A 63 -13.51 -14.59 -6.78
CA ASN A 63 -14.77 -13.88 -6.49
C ASN A 63 -14.67 -12.76 -5.44
N ASN A 64 -13.69 -12.82 -4.54
CA ASN A 64 -13.48 -11.84 -3.48
C ASN A 64 -12.40 -10.79 -3.81
N LEU A 65 -11.94 -10.74 -5.09
CA LEU A 65 -10.93 -9.78 -5.57
C LEU A 65 -11.52 -8.87 -6.64
N LYS A 66 -11.36 -7.55 -6.46
CA LYS A 66 -11.73 -6.55 -7.45
C LYS A 66 -10.54 -5.68 -7.81
N PHE A 67 -10.22 -5.60 -9.11
CA PHE A 67 -9.22 -4.66 -9.64
C PHE A 67 -9.90 -3.41 -10.18
N LEU A 68 -9.46 -2.24 -9.70
CA LEU A 68 -10.05 -0.95 -9.98
C LEU A 68 -8.98 0.04 -10.42
N LYS A 69 -9.24 0.78 -11.51
CA LYS A 69 -8.37 1.90 -11.87
C LYS A 69 -8.58 3.03 -10.88
N PHE A 70 -7.48 3.62 -10.42
CA PHE A 70 -7.51 4.79 -9.56
C PHE A 70 -6.24 5.63 -9.71
N ASN A 71 -6.40 6.93 -9.96
CA ASN A 71 -5.34 7.93 -9.85
C ASN A 71 -5.66 8.87 -8.70
N LEU A 72 -4.62 9.37 -8.03
CA LEU A 72 -4.78 10.26 -6.85
C LEU A 72 -5.47 11.61 -7.17
N ASN A 73 -5.50 11.99 -8.45
CA ASN A 73 -6.21 13.19 -8.90
C ASN A 73 -7.71 12.94 -9.16
N ASP A 74 -8.13 11.68 -9.19
CA ASP A 74 -9.52 11.29 -9.36
C ASP A 74 -10.27 11.36 -8.03
N LYS A 75 -11.57 11.65 -8.08
CA LYS A 75 -12.43 11.51 -6.91
C LYS A 75 -12.52 10.03 -6.55
N PHE A 76 -12.19 9.70 -5.30
CA PHE A 76 -12.27 8.33 -4.82
C PHE A 76 -13.75 7.88 -4.74
N ASP A 77 -14.11 6.89 -5.56
CA ASP A 77 -15.47 6.37 -5.61
C ASP A 77 -15.70 5.33 -4.50
N ASN A 78 -16.41 5.76 -3.47
CA ASN A 78 -16.76 4.91 -2.33
C ASN A 78 -17.89 3.91 -2.66
N HIS A 79 -18.66 4.11 -3.73
CA HIS A 79 -19.83 3.27 -4.04
C HIS A 79 -19.45 1.85 -4.46
N GLN A 80 -18.25 1.67 -5.03
CA GLN A 80 -17.75 0.36 -5.43
C GLN A 80 -17.14 -0.44 -4.29
N ILE A 81 -17.00 0.16 -3.11
CA ILE A 81 -16.30 -0.40 -1.95
C ILE A 81 -17.29 -0.51 -0.79
N LEU A 82 -17.37 -1.69 -0.19
CA LEU A 82 -18.19 -1.91 0.99
C LEU A 82 -17.52 -1.30 2.24
N LEU A 83 -17.65 0.02 2.41
CA LEU A 83 -17.02 0.77 3.51
C LEU A 83 -17.66 0.54 4.89
N ASN A 84 -18.77 -0.22 4.97
CA ASN A 84 -19.49 -0.45 6.21
C ASN A 84 -18.82 -1.48 7.13
N LYS A 85 -17.79 -2.15 6.66
CA LYS A 85 -17.04 -3.17 7.41
C LYS A 85 -15.63 -2.68 7.71
N LYS A 86 -15.04 -3.19 8.81
CA LYS A 86 -13.65 -2.89 9.17
C LYS A 86 -12.70 -3.24 8.04
N LYS A 87 -11.83 -2.30 7.70
CA LYS A 87 -10.88 -2.41 6.59
C LYS A 87 -9.45 -2.09 7.02
N ALA A 88 -8.50 -2.63 6.27
CA ALA A 88 -7.12 -2.19 6.27
C ALA A 88 -6.80 -1.54 4.93
N ILE A 89 -5.88 -0.58 4.94
CA ILE A 89 -5.29 0.01 3.73
C ILE A 89 -3.84 -0.44 3.66
N TYR A 90 -3.42 -0.88 2.48
CA TYR A 90 -2.07 -1.37 2.22
C TYR A 90 -1.47 -0.68 1.00
N ALA A 91 -0.22 -0.25 1.11
CA ALA A 91 0.51 0.32 -0.03
C ALA A 91 2.00 -0.05 0.07
N ARG A 92 2.42 -0.96 -0.81
CA ARG A 92 3.82 -1.39 -0.90
C ARG A 92 4.45 -0.86 -2.18
N PHE A 93 5.61 -0.20 -2.03
CA PHE A 93 6.34 0.37 -3.16
C PHE A 93 5.50 1.32 -4.04
N PHE A 94 4.42 1.85 -3.47
CA PHE A 94 3.53 2.80 -4.10
C PHE A 94 4.01 4.25 -3.89
N LEU A 95 4.32 4.64 -2.64
CA LEU A 95 4.67 6.02 -2.31
C LEU A 95 5.89 6.53 -3.09
N HIS A 96 6.88 5.68 -3.33
CA HIS A 96 8.07 6.11 -4.06
C HIS A 96 7.85 6.28 -5.58
N ALA A 97 6.70 5.87 -6.11
CA ALA A 97 6.28 6.18 -7.47
C ALA A 97 5.55 7.55 -7.59
N LEU A 98 5.29 8.21 -6.45
CA LEU A 98 4.52 9.43 -6.33
C LEU A 98 5.42 10.66 -6.12
N THR A 99 4.96 11.81 -6.58
CA THR A 99 5.52 13.11 -6.18
C THR A 99 5.17 13.43 -4.72
N ASN A 100 5.84 14.41 -4.13
CA ASN A 100 5.56 14.81 -2.74
C ASN A 100 4.11 15.32 -2.54
N ASN A 101 3.55 15.98 -3.56
CA ASN A 101 2.15 16.44 -3.52
C ASN A 101 1.18 15.25 -3.57
N GLU A 102 1.45 14.27 -4.41
CA GLU A 102 0.65 13.05 -4.49
C GLU A 102 0.75 12.20 -3.20
N ILE A 103 1.94 12.11 -2.59
CA ILE A 103 2.09 11.48 -1.26
C ILE A 103 1.20 12.17 -0.23
N LYS A 104 1.19 13.51 -0.21
CA LYS A 104 0.32 14.28 0.70
C LYS A 104 -1.15 14.00 0.42
N SER A 105 -1.57 13.96 -0.84
CA SER A 105 -2.94 13.62 -1.25
C SER A 105 -3.32 12.19 -0.84
N PHE A 106 -2.42 11.22 -1.01
CA PHE A 106 -2.63 9.84 -0.60
C PHE A 106 -2.80 9.70 0.92
N ILE A 107 -1.93 10.32 1.72
CA ILE A 107 -2.04 10.28 3.18
C ILE A 107 -3.35 10.96 3.65
N SER A 108 -3.74 12.07 3.03
CA SER A 108 -5.03 12.72 3.28
C SER A 108 -6.21 11.81 2.96
N LEU A 109 -6.19 11.13 1.80
CA LEU A 109 -7.20 10.16 1.41
C LEU A 109 -7.31 9.03 2.45
N CYS A 110 -6.18 8.44 2.86
CA CYS A 110 -6.15 7.40 3.88
C CYS A 110 -6.73 7.88 5.22
N ALA A 111 -6.40 9.10 5.66
CA ALA A 111 -6.96 9.69 6.89
C ALA A 111 -8.50 9.84 6.82
N ASN A 112 -9.03 10.17 5.65
CA ASN A 112 -10.49 10.27 5.44
C ASN A 112 -11.17 8.90 5.37
N LEU A 113 -10.50 7.88 4.83
CA LEU A 113 -11.04 6.53 4.70
C LEU A 113 -11.00 5.74 6.01
N LEU A 114 -9.99 5.97 6.85
CA LEU A 114 -9.79 5.23 8.10
C LEU A 114 -10.81 5.65 9.16
N LYS A 115 -11.40 4.64 9.79
CA LYS A 115 -12.18 4.74 11.02
C LYS A 115 -11.34 4.29 12.22
N LYS A 116 -11.88 4.44 13.43
CA LYS A 116 -11.27 3.95 14.66
C LYS A 116 -10.92 2.46 14.55
N ASN A 117 -9.72 2.08 14.97
CA ASN A 117 -9.19 0.70 14.92
C ASN A 117 -9.01 0.15 13.48
N GLU A 118 -8.99 1.01 12.48
CA GLU A 118 -8.57 0.66 11.12
C GLU A 118 -7.16 1.19 10.88
N ARG A 119 -6.36 0.45 10.11
CA ARG A 119 -4.93 0.73 9.96
C ARG A 119 -4.51 0.89 8.51
N LEU A 120 -3.52 1.75 8.31
CA LEU A 120 -2.76 1.90 7.07
C LEU A 120 -1.38 1.26 7.24
N TYR A 121 -1.03 0.36 6.33
CA TYR A 121 0.26 -0.31 6.22
C TYR A 121 0.99 0.22 5.01
N ILE A 122 2.16 0.81 5.19
CA ILE A 122 2.99 1.31 4.08
C ILE A 122 4.42 0.83 4.16
N GLU A 123 4.97 0.44 2.99
CA GLU A 123 6.39 0.15 2.79
C GLU A 123 6.89 0.92 1.57
N TYR A 124 8.01 1.63 1.72
CA TYR A 124 8.60 2.42 0.63
C TYR A 124 10.13 2.49 0.72
N ARG A 125 10.78 2.76 -0.43
CA ARG A 125 12.23 3.01 -0.51
C ARG A 125 12.56 4.37 0.08
N THR A 126 13.57 4.43 0.95
CA THR A 126 14.02 5.66 1.59
C THR A 126 15.14 6.35 0.80
N GLU A 127 15.55 7.56 1.22
CA GLU A 127 16.70 8.28 0.65
C GLU A 127 18.01 7.48 0.73
N LYS A 128 18.14 6.59 1.71
CA LYS A 128 19.31 5.70 1.85
C LYS A 128 19.41 4.64 0.76
N ASP A 129 18.29 4.36 0.06
CA ASP A 129 18.25 3.42 -1.05
C ASP A 129 18.75 4.00 -2.38
N LYS A 130 18.91 5.32 -2.50
CA LYS A 130 19.17 6.02 -3.77
C LYS A 130 20.36 5.46 -4.55
N LYS A 131 21.47 5.16 -3.87
CA LYS A 131 22.72 4.68 -4.48
C LYS A 131 22.85 3.15 -4.54
N ARG A 132 21.85 2.39 -4.08
CA ARG A 132 21.90 0.93 -4.06
C ARG A 132 21.53 0.32 -5.41
N HIS A 133 21.91 -0.93 -5.63
CA HIS A 133 21.53 -1.73 -6.82
C HIS A 133 20.00 -1.90 -6.91
N LYS A 134 19.48 -1.95 -8.13
CA LYS A 134 18.08 -2.16 -8.45
C LYS A 134 17.94 -3.21 -9.56
N GLU A 135 17.18 -4.25 -9.31
CA GLU A 135 16.84 -5.27 -10.31
C GLU A 135 15.85 -4.79 -11.38
N THR A 136 15.13 -3.71 -11.12
CA THR A 136 14.16 -3.15 -12.06
C THR A 136 14.77 -2.04 -12.91
N GLN A 137 14.29 -1.87 -14.15
CA GLN A 137 14.71 -0.82 -15.07
C GLN A 137 14.64 0.58 -14.43
N LYS A 138 15.43 1.52 -14.98
CA LYS A 138 15.38 2.91 -14.56
C LYS A 138 13.98 3.48 -14.85
N HIS A 139 13.33 3.96 -13.82
CA HIS A 139 12.09 4.73 -13.87
C HIS A 139 12.10 5.76 -12.75
N TYR A 140 11.14 6.66 -12.74
CA TYR A 140 11.00 7.64 -11.66
C TYR A 140 10.89 6.95 -10.30
N ARG A 141 11.68 7.40 -9.33
CA ARG A 141 11.58 6.99 -7.92
C ARG A 141 11.82 8.21 -7.04
N ASN A 142 10.84 8.51 -6.23
CA ASN A 142 10.96 9.44 -5.12
C ASN A 142 11.55 8.71 -3.91
N TYR A 143 12.79 9.00 -3.57
CA TYR A 143 13.45 8.41 -2.40
C TYR A 143 13.07 9.22 -1.16
N ILE A 144 12.18 8.67 -0.35
CA ILE A 144 11.45 9.38 0.68
C ILE A 144 12.24 9.44 1.99
N ASN A 145 12.35 10.64 2.58
CA ASN A 145 12.80 10.78 3.95
C ASN A 145 11.65 10.42 4.92
N PRO A 146 11.80 9.43 5.82
CA PRO A 146 10.74 9.04 6.74
C PRO A 146 10.22 10.17 7.64
N ASN A 147 11.06 11.17 7.95
CA ASN A 147 10.62 12.33 8.72
C ASN A 147 9.56 13.17 7.98
N SER A 148 9.59 13.19 6.64
CA SER A 148 8.53 13.87 5.86
C SER A 148 7.19 13.16 5.99
N ILE A 149 7.18 11.83 6.02
CA ILE A 149 5.98 11.03 6.28
C ILE A 149 5.45 11.33 7.70
N ASN A 150 6.32 11.30 8.72
CA ASN A 150 5.91 11.57 10.10
C ASN A 150 5.28 12.98 10.25
N LYS A 151 5.78 14.00 9.53
CA LYS A 151 5.17 15.33 9.50
C LYS A 151 3.76 15.29 8.88
N LEU A 152 3.57 14.54 7.78
CA LEU A 152 2.27 14.38 7.16
C LEU A 152 1.28 13.63 8.05
N LEU A 153 1.73 12.58 8.75
CA LEU A 153 0.88 11.83 9.68
C LEU A 153 0.34 12.76 10.78
N LYS A 154 1.20 13.55 11.41
CA LYS A 154 0.78 14.54 12.41
C LYS A 154 -0.21 15.56 11.83
N LYS A 155 0.05 16.07 10.62
CA LYS A 155 -0.82 17.02 9.93
C LYS A 155 -2.24 16.49 9.70
N PHE A 156 -2.40 15.21 9.43
CA PHE A 156 -3.67 14.56 9.12
C PHE A 156 -4.26 13.77 10.31
N ASN A 157 -3.81 14.06 11.53
CA ASN A 157 -4.27 13.42 12.77
C ASN A 157 -4.15 11.90 12.75
N LEU A 158 -3.01 11.42 12.28
CA LEU A 158 -2.61 10.02 12.25
C LEU A 158 -1.43 9.78 13.18
N LYS A 159 -1.36 8.60 13.78
CA LYS A 159 -0.25 8.17 14.64
C LYS A 159 0.43 6.92 14.10
N ASN A 160 1.75 6.84 14.25
CA ASN A 160 2.49 5.62 14.06
C ASN A 160 2.29 4.70 15.27
N LEU A 161 1.81 3.48 15.03
CA LEU A 161 1.83 2.40 16.01
C LEU A 161 3.14 1.61 15.94
N TYR A 162 3.69 1.50 14.74
CA TYR A 162 4.93 0.79 14.48
C TYR A 162 5.72 1.52 13.40
N PHE A 163 7.03 1.58 13.58
CA PHE A 163 7.96 2.12 12.59
C PHE A 163 9.28 1.38 12.63
N ILE A 164 9.72 0.88 11.49
CA ILE A 164 11.05 0.32 11.30
C ILE A 164 11.62 0.73 9.94
N LYS A 165 12.93 0.82 9.84
CA LYS A 165 13.65 1.05 8.58
C LYS A 165 14.94 0.25 8.54
N GLY A 166 15.28 -0.28 7.37
CA GLY A 166 16.50 -1.08 7.23
C GLY A 166 16.57 -1.84 5.92
N LEU A 167 17.54 -2.72 5.87
CA LEU A 167 17.77 -3.74 4.84
C LEU A 167 17.13 -5.07 5.27
N GLY A 168 17.05 -6.04 4.35
CA GLY A 168 16.55 -7.39 4.62
C GLY A 168 15.02 -7.52 4.63
N PHE A 169 14.28 -6.40 4.64
CA PHE A 169 12.82 -6.42 4.67
C PHE A 169 12.18 -6.63 3.29
N ALA A 170 12.88 -6.25 2.22
CA ALA A 170 12.32 -6.28 0.86
C ALA A 170 13.33 -6.82 -0.16
N LYS A 171 14.13 -7.80 0.25
CA LYS A 171 15.14 -8.41 -0.61
C LYS A 171 14.50 -9.16 -1.78
N TYR A 172 15.00 -8.87 -2.99
CA TYR A 172 14.64 -9.57 -4.21
C TYR A 172 15.89 -9.75 -5.07
N LYS A 173 16.40 -10.99 -5.19
CA LYS A 173 17.69 -11.30 -5.82
C LYS A 173 18.81 -10.47 -5.18
N ASP A 174 19.52 -9.66 -5.97
CA ASP A 174 20.60 -8.77 -5.54
C ASP A 174 20.12 -7.37 -5.13
N ASP A 175 18.82 -7.06 -5.32
CA ASP A 175 18.18 -5.83 -4.83
C ASP A 175 17.73 -6.01 -3.38
N ASP A 176 18.52 -5.50 -2.44
CA ASP A 176 18.11 -5.38 -1.04
C ASP A 176 17.81 -3.92 -0.74
N ALA A 177 16.56 -3.55 -0.91
CA ALA A 177 16.09 -2.19 -0.76
C ALA A 177 16.19 -1.69 0.68
N PHE A 178 16.74 -0.49 0.89
CA PHE A 178 16.64 0.19 2.19
C PHE A 178 15.26 0.81 2.31
N VAL A 179 14.37 0.12 3.00
CA VAL A 179 12.96 0.49 3.13
C VAL A 179 12.62 1.06 4.51
N ALA A 180 11.48 1.75 4.57
CA ALA A 180 10.77 2.06 5.80
C ALA A 180 9.39 1.41 5.77
N ARG A 181 8.96 0.89 6.92
CA ARG A 181 7.62 0.31 7.18
C ARG A 181 6.93 1.08 8.27
N HIS A 182 5.64 1.33 8.10
CA HIS A 182 4.80 1.92 9.13
C HIS A 182 3.50 1.13 9.27
N ILE A 183 3.02 1.02 10.50
CA ILE A 183 1.62 0.75 10.83
C ILE A 183 1.04 2.03 11.41
N ILE A 184 -0.01 2.53 10.80
CA ILE A 184 -0.56 3.86 11.08
C ILE A 184 -2.04 3.70 11.41
N GLU A 185 -2.49 4.45 12.40
CA GLU A 185 -3.87 4.47 12.86
C GLU A 185 -4.34 5.93 12.99
N LYS A 186 -5.65 6.14 12.95
CA LYS A 186 -6.23 7.45 13.24
C LYS A 186 -6.11 7.75 14.74
N ASN A 187 -5.70 8.98 15.09
CA ASN A 187 -5.75 9.40 16.48
C ASN A 187 -7.22 9.39 16.96
N ASP A 188 -7.44 8.91 18.17
CA ASP A 188 -8.68 9.18 18.89
C ASP A 188 -8.70 10.69 19.24
N ILE A 189 -9.74 11.38 18.81
CA ILE A 189 -10.05 12.74 19.25
C ILE A 189 -10.94 12.62 20.49
#